data_6473c104c16357f07db90e60529d00f9
#
_entry.id   6473c104c16357f07db90e60529d00f9
#
_cell.length_a   1.000
_cell.length_b   1.000
_cell.length_c   1.000
_cell.angle_alpha   90.00
_cell.angle_beta   90.00
_cell.angle_gamma   90.00
#
_symmetry.space_group_name_H-M   'P 1'
#
loop_
_entity.id
_entity.type
_entity.pdbx_description
1 polymer ?
#
loop_
_entity_poly.entity_id
_entity_poly.type
_entity_poly.pdbx_seq_one_letter_code
_entity_poly.pdbx_strand_id
1 'polypeptide(L)'
;MANNNRWSREGGLVDELMTENLYRNKEGNPVFLDALLIDKVCAERNIDLFLNTSVSAVTKNNDRMIASVDAFNSQNSTEYRFSAPLFADCSGDGIVGYLSGASFRIGAEDKDEFGEQFIADKEAY
;
A
#
# COMPACT_ATOMS: atom_id res chain seq x y z
N MET A 1 -3.44 -2.89 11.92
CA MET A 1 -4.11 -3.49 13.08
C MET A 1 -3.16 -3.47 14.27
N ALA A 2 -3.57 -2.88 15.39
CA ALA A 2 -2.80 -3.00 16.63
C ALA A 2 -3.03 -4.39 17.20
N ASN A 3 -2.03 -5.25 17.14
CA ASN A 3 -2.12 -6.58 17.71
C ASN A 3 -1.67 -6.55 19.17
N ASN A 4 -2.63 -6.63 20.09
CA ASN A 4 -2.38 -6.60 21.52
C ASN A 4 -1.94 -7.97 22.11
N ASN A 5 -1.78 -8.98 21.27
CA ASN A 5 -1.36 -10.29 21.71
C ASN A 5 0.18 -10.39 21.71
N ARG A 6 0.75 -10.62 22.89
CA ARG A 6 2.20 -10.79 23.09
C ARG A 6 2.84 -11.80 22.11
N TRP A 7 2.09 -12.82 21.70
CA TRP A 7 2.59 -13.91 20.87
C TRP A 7 2.33 -13.74 19.37
N SER A 8 1.65 -12.64 18.98
CA SER A 8 1.33 -12.32 17.57
C SER A 8 2.23 -11.22 17.00
N ARG A 9 3.43 -11.09 17.54
CA ARG A 9 4.44 -10.15 17.03
C ARG A 9 4.89 -10.62 15.64
N GLU A 10 4.81 -9.73 14.68
CA GLU A 10 5.37 -9.99 13.35
C GLU A 10 6.89 -9.94 13.41
N GLY A 11 7.55 -10.80 12.65
CA GLY A 11 8.99 -10.82 12.51
C GLY A 11 9.48 -10.07 11.27
N GLY A 12 10.77 -10.21 10.94
CA GLY A 12 11.37 -9.64 9.74
C GLY A 12 11.41 -8.12 9.74
N LEU A 13 11.15 -7.51 8.58
CA LEU A 13 11.26 -6.05 8.38
C LEU A 13 10.34 -5.24 9.29
N VAL A 14 9.12 -5.71 9.53
CA VAL A 14 8.17 -5.02 10.41
C VAL A 14 8.70 -4.98 11.83
N ASP A 15 9.25 -6.08 12.33
CA ASP A 15 9.82 -6.14 13.67
C ASP A 15 11.06 -5.25 13.83
N GLU A 16 11.92 -5.22 12.82
CA GLU A 16 13.08 -4.33 12.78
C GLU A 16 12.64 -2.86 12.85
N LEU A 17 11.71 -2.44 11.99
CA LEU A 17 11.19 -1.07 11.97
C LEU A 17 10.55 -0.68 13.30
N MET A 18 9.69 -1.54 13.85
CA MET A 18 9.01 -1.26 15.12
C MET A 18 9.97 -1.21 16.30
N THR A 19 10.99 -2.08 16.33
CA THR A 19 12.00 -2.09 17.38
C THR A 19 12.86 -0.83 17.32
N GLU A 20 13.30 -0.43 16.14
CA GLU A 20 14.08 0.79 15.95
C GLU A 20 13.26 2.03 16.27
N ASN A 21 11.98 2.06 15.87
CA ASN A 21 11.08 3.15 16.24
C ASN A 21 10.91 3.26 17.77
N LEU A 22 10.69 2.16 18.46
CA LEU A 22 10.61 2.17 19.94
C LEU A 22 11.89 2.73 20.60
N TYR A 23 13.04 2.41 20.05
CA TYR A 23 14.32 2.88 20.57
C TYR A 23 14.55 4.37 20.32
N ARG A 24 14.29 4.87 19.10
CA ARG A 24 14.54 6.26 18.69
C ARG A 24 13.41 7.21 19.04
N ASN A 25 12.17 6.73 19.06
CA ASN A 25 10.94 7.51 19.17
C ASN A 25 10.17 7.15 20.44
N LYS A 26 10.76 7.43 21.59
CA LYS A 26 10.20 7.08 22.91
C LYS A 26 8.84 7.73 23.19
N GLU A 27 8.58 8.88 22.58
CA GLU A 27 7.35 9.65 22.75
C GLU A 27 6.23 9.24 21.77
N GLY A 28 6.52 8.34 20.82
CA GLY A 28 5.55 7.88 19.83
C GLY A 28 5.13 8.96 18.84
N ASN A 29 6.01 9.90 18.51
CA ASN A 29 5.72 10.94 17.53
C ASN A 29 5.63 10.35 16.11
N PRO A 30 4.51 10.50 15.40
CA PRO A 30 4.32 9.93 14.07
C PRO A 30 5.31 10.47 13.03
N VAL A 31 5.74 11.73 13.15
CA VAL A 31 6.74 12.33 12.24
C VAL A 31 8.09 11.61 12.31
N PHE A 32 8.50 11.14 13.49
CA PHE A 32 9.72 10.36 13.61
C PHE A 32 9.60 8.95 13.01
N LEU A 33 8.41 8.35 13.06
CA LEU A 33 8.17 7.08 12.38
C LEU A 33 8.25 7.27 10.86
N ASP A 34 7.65 8.31 10.31
CA ASP A 34 7.73 8.64 8.89
C ASP A 34 9.19 8.87 8.45
N ALA A 35 9.95 9.63 9.24
CA ALA A 35 11.36 9.86 8.96
C ALA A 35 12.17 8.55 8.96
N LEU A 36 11.91 7.65 9.91
CA LEU A 36 12.55 6.33 9.96
C LEU A 36 12.25 5.49 8.71
N LEU A 37 10.99 5.48 8.25
CA LEU A 37 10.59 4.77 7.05
C LEU A 37 11.29 5.33 5.80
N ILE A 38 11.36 6.66 5.68
CA ILE A 38 12.05 7.33 4.57
C ILE A 38 13.56 7.00 4.60
N ASP A 39 14.19 7.07 5.77
CA ASP A 39 15.61 6.73 5.93
C ASP A 39 15.91 5.29 5.47
N LYS A 40 15.06 4.34 5.85
CA LYS A 40 15.21 2.93 5.44
C LYS A 40 15.10 2.76 3.93
N VAL A 41 14.11 3.38 3.30
CA VAL A 41 13.93 3.29 1.84
C VAL A 41 15.08 3.99 1.10
N CYS A 42 15.51 5.17 1.55
CA CYS A 42 16.60 5.92 0.94
C CYS A 42 17.97 5.24 1.10
N ALA A 43 18.13 4.36 2.10
CA ALA A 43 19.35 3.57 2.26
C ALA A 43 19.49 2.45 1.20
N GLU A 44 18.38 2.06 0.56
CA GLU A 44 18.34 1.01 -0.45
C GLU A 44 18.74 1.54 -1.83
N ARG A 45 19.88 1.09 -2.35
CA ARG A 45 20.47 1.60 -3.60
C ARG A 45 19.66 1.29 -4.86
N ASN A 46 18.78 0.30 -4.79
CA ASN A 46 17.98 -0.18 -5.92
C ASN A 46 16.53 0.32 -5.85
N ILE A 47 16.23 1.30 -4.99
CA ILE A 47 14.91 1.91 -4.87
C ILE A 47 14.99 3.37 -5.27
N ASP A 48 14.18 3.75 -6.26
CA ASP A 48 13.90 5.15 -6.58
C ASP A 48 12.58 5.55 -5.93
N LEU A 49 12.64 6.44 -4.95
CA LEU A 49 11.48 6.88 -4.17
C LEU A 49 10.85 8.14 -4.77
N PHE A 50 9.56 8.08 -5.06
CA PHE A 50 8.76 9.22 -5.56
C PHE A 50 7.66 9.55 -4.54
N LEU A 51 7.94 10.47 -3.62
CA LEU A 51 6.96 10.94 -2.64
C LEU A 51 5.91 11.85 -3.29
N ASN A 52 4.71 11.90 -2.70
CA ASN A 52 3.59 12.75 -3.15
C ASN A 52 3.21 12.53 -4.63
N THR A 53 3.44 11.32 -5.11
CA THR A 53 3.22 10.94 -6.51
C THR A 53 2.17 9.85 -6.58
N SER A 54 1.02 10.16 -7.14
CA SER A 54 -0.14 9.27 -7.22
C SER A 54 -0.34 8.77 -8.64
N VAL A 55 -0.60 7.46 -8.80
CA VAL A 55 -0.94 6.89 -10.09
C VAL A 55 -2.32 7.39 -10.52
N SER A 56 -2.41 7.89 -11.76
CA SER A 56 -3.61 8.46 -12.36
C SER A 56 -4.13 7.68 -13.56
N ALA A 57 -3.27 6.93 -14.26
CA ALA A 57 -3.67 6.13 -15.40
C ALA A 57 -2.80 4.87 -15.57
N VAL A 58 -3.36 3.88 -16.23
CA VAL A 58 -2.68 2.63 -16.60
C VAL A 58 -2.81 2.40 -18.09
N THR A 59 -1.69 2.13 -18.77
CA THR A 59 -1.67 1.70 -20.16
C THR A 59 -1.35 0.22 -20.22
N LYS A 60 -2.13 -0.54 -20.99
CA LYS A 60 -1.95 -1.99 -21.15
C LYS A 60 -1.45 -2.33 -22.56
N ASN A 61 -0.59 -3.33 -22.67
CA ASN A 61 -0.22 -3.94 -23.95
C ASN A 61 -1.31 -4.92 -24.44
N ASN A 62 -1.98 -5.59 -23.50
CA ASN A 62 -3.08 -6.50 -23.73
C ASN A 62 -3.85 -6.68 -22.42
N ASP A 63 -4.89 -7.50 -22.41
CA ASP A 63 -5.78 -7.70 -21.24
C ASP A 63 -5.06 -8.19 -19.98
N ARG A 64 -3.86 -8.73 -20.09
CA ARG A 64 -3.12 -9.35 -18.99
C ARG A 64 -1.81 -8.67 -18.64
N MET A 65 -1.44 -7.59 -19.36
CA MET A 65 -0.11 -6.98 -19.22
C MET A 65 -0.20 -5.46 -19.19
N ILE A 66 0.22 -4.87 -18.09
CA ILE A 66 0.44 -3.43 -17.96
C ILE A 66 1.74 -3.07 -18.69
N ALA A 67 1.68 -2.06 -19.54
CA ALA A 67 2.82 -1.49 -20.25
C ALA A 67 3.48 -0.36 -19.46
N SER A 68 2.64 0.52 -18.90
CA SER A 68 3.10 1.66 -18.11
C SER A 68 2.00 2.14 -17.17
N VAL A 69 2.42 2.89 -16.16
CA VAL A 69 1.53 3.69 -15.32
C VAL A 69 1.92 5.15 -15.45
N ASP A 70 0.93 6.04 -15.53
CA ASP A 70 1.11 7.48 -15.46
C ASP A 70 0.81 7.94 -14.04
N ALA A 71 1.63 8.84 -13.51
CA ALA A 71 1.51 9.34 -12.16
C ALA A 71 1.75 10.85 -12.12
N PHE A 72 1.10 11.52 -11.19
CA PHE A 72 1.18 12.95 -10.98
C PHE A 72 1.73 13.27 -9.60
N ASN A 73 2.75 14.12 -9.55
CA ASN A 73 3.29 14.66 -8.32
C ASN A 73 2.61 15.98 -7.98
N SER A 74 1.88 16.00 -6.88
CA SER A 74 1.06 17.15 -6.45
C SER A 74 1.88 18.33 -5.93
N GLN A 75 3.14 18.14 -5.54
CA GLN A 75 3.97 19.22 -4.98
C GLN A 75 4.67 20.06 -6.05
N ASN A 76 5.10 19.42 -7.13
CA ASN A 76 5.84 20.10 -8.20
C ASN A 76 5.11 20.11 -9.54
N SER A 77 3.88 19.60 -9.59
CA SER A 77 3.04 19.50 -10.81
C SER A 77 3.71 18.74 -11.95
N THR A 78 4.52 17.74 -11.63
CA THR A 78 5.23 16.93 -12.61
C THR A 78 4.44 15.66 -12.92
N GLU A 79 4.29 15.34 -14.20
CA GLU A 79 3.77 14.07 -14.66
C GLU A 79 4.92 13.10 -14.93
N TYR A 80 4.76 11.87 -14.48
CA TYR A 80 5.71 10.77 -14.67
C TYR A 80 5.04 9.64 -15.43
N ARG A 81 5.83 8.95 -16.26
CA ARG A 81 5.44 7.67 -16.84
C ARG A 81 6.47 6.62 -16.44
N PHE A 82 6.00 5.58 -15.76
CA PHE A 82 6.83 4.45 -15.37
C PHE A 82 6.49 3.23 -16.21
N SER A 83 7.53 2.61 -16.78
CA SER A 83 7.43 1.37 -17.54
C SER A 83 8.31 0.32 -16.89
N ALA A 84 7.76 -0.87 -16.67
CA ALA A 84 8.47 -1.97 -16.05
C ALA A 84 7.90 -3.32 -16.55
N PRO A 85 8.64 -4.42 -16.40
CA PRO A 85 8.11 -5.74 -16.71
C PRO A 85 7.11 -6.24 -15.68
N LEU A 86 7.13 -5.71 -14.44
CA LEU A 86 6.26 -6.08 -13.34
C LEU A 86 5.80 -4.83 -12.58
N PHE A 87 4.56 -4.87 -12.10
CA PHE A 87 3.96 -3.85 -11.25
C PHE A 87 3.41 -4.51 -10.00
N ALA A 88 3.63 -3.90 -8.84
CA ALA A 88 3.03 -4.30 -7.58
C ALA A 88 2.16 -3.14 -7.06
N ASP A 89 0.89 -3.40 -6.85
CA ASP A 89 -0.02 -2.44 -6.24
C ASP A 89 -0.09 -2.69 -4.73
N CYS A 90 0.55 -1.82 -3.98
CA CYS A 90 0.54 -1.81 -2.52
C CYS A 90 -0.21 -0.59 -1.96
N SER A 91 -1.04 0.05 -2.78
CA SER A 91 -1.92 1.14 -2.33
C SER A 91 -3.06 0.60 -1.44
N GLY A 92 -3.63 1.47 -0.61
CA GLY A 92 -4.71 1.07 0.30
C GLY A 92 -5.95 0.55 -0.41
N ASP A 93 -6.26 1.08 -1.59
CA ASP A 93 -7.49 0.80 -2.33
C ASP A 93 -7.27 0.04 -3.65
N GLY A 94 -6.05 -0.41 -3.96
CA GLY A 94 -5.74 -1.15 -5.17
C GLY A 94 -5.96 -0.34 -6.46
N ILE A 95 -5.50 0.91 -6.48
CA ILE A 95 -5.78 1.84 -7.58
C ILE A 95 -5.24 1.37 -8.94
N VAL A 96 -4.07 0.74 -8.96
CA VAL A 96 -3.49 0.21 -10.21
C VAL A 96 -4.32 -0.98 -10.71
N GLY A 97 -4.77 -1.85 -9.79
CA GLY A 97 -5.68 -2.94 -10.08
C GLY A 97 -6.99 -2.42 -10.69
N TYR A 98 -7.61 -1.43 -10.05
CA TYR A 98 -8.84 -0.79 -10.53
C TYR A 98 -8.67 -0.17 -11.93
N LEU A 99 -7.66 0.68 -12.11
CA LEU A 99 -7.40 1.37 -13.39
C LEU A 99 -6.99 0.40 -14.52
N SER A 100 -6.44 -0.76 -14.19
CA SER A 100 -6.12 -1.81 -15.15
C SER A 100 -7.33 -2.61 -15.62
N GLY A 101 -8.48 -2.43 -14.98
CA GLY A 101 -9.71 -3.18 -15.26
C GLY A 101 -9.72 -4.58 -14.65
N ALA A 102 -8.94 -4.82 -13.60
CA ALA A 102 -9.02 -6.06 -12.83
C ALA A 102 -10.37 -6.18 -12.14
N SER A 103 -10.86 -7.40 -11.94
CA SER A 103 -12.08 -7.63 -11.18
C SER A 103 -11.89 -7.20 -9.73
N PHE A 104 -12.85 -6.48 -9.19
CA PHE A 104 -12.81 -5.98 -7.82
C PHE A 104 -14.18 -6.09 -7.15
N ARG A 105 -14.20 -5.96 -5.84
CA ARG A 105 -15.42 -5.85 -5.03
C ARG A 105 -15.32 -4.60 -4.17
N ILE A 106 -16.47 -3.99 -3.88
CA ILE A 106 -16.60 -2.85 -2.97
C ILE A 106 -17.58 -3.23 -1.87
N GLY A 107 -17.26 -2.84 -0.64
CA GLY A 107 -18.07 -3.09 0.54
C GLY A 107 -17.79 -4.44 1.18
N ALA A 108 -18.62 -4.77 2.16
CA ALA A 108 -18.54 -6.04 2.87
C ALA A 108 -19.18 -7.16 2.03
N GLU A 109 -18.63 -8.35 2.17
CA GLU A 109 -19.23 -9.58 1.65
C GLU A 109 -20.50 -9.96 2.41
N ASP A 110 -21.42 -10.64 1.74
CA ASP A 110 -22.62 -11.16 2.35
C ASP A 110 -22.29 -12.44 3.14
N LYS A 111 -22.88 -12.59 4.32
CA LYS A 111 -22.63 -13.74 5.17
C LYS A 111 -22.99 -15.06 4.50
N ASP A 112 -23.98 -15.05 3.59
CA ASP A 112 -24.42 -16.22 2.87
C ASP A 112 -23.49 -16.61 1.70
N GLU A 113 -22.60 -15.70 1.29
CA GLU A 113 -21.67 -15.94 0.18
C GLU A 113 -20.57 -16.95 0.55
N PHE A 114 -20.07 -16.88 1.77
CA PHE A 114 -18.99 -17.75 2.28
C PHE A 114 -19.38 -18.55 3.52
N GLY A 115 -20.61 -18.41 4.01
CA GLY A 115 -21.12 -19.14 5.18
C GLY A 115 -20.47 -18.72 6.51
N GLU A 116 -19.97 -17.50 6.60
CA GLU A 116 -19.32 -17.00 7.80
C GLU A 116 -20.33 -16.55 8.86
N GLN A 117 -20.08 -16.94 10.13
CA GLN A 117 -21.07 -16.74 11.21
C GLN A 117 -21.08 -15.33 11.82
N PHE A 118 -20.03 -14.51 11.59
CA PHE A 118 -19.82 -13.24 12.28
C PHE A 118 -19.77 -12.01 11.36
N ILE A 119 -20.26 -12.14 10.14
CA ILE A 119 -20.40 -11.00 9.21
C ILE A 119 -21.76 -10.34 9.44
N ALA A 120 -21.79 -9.01 9.49
CA ALA A 120 -23.03 -8.25 9.56
C ALA A 120 -23.85 -8.41 8.27
N ASP A 121 -25.16 -8.35 8.41
CA ASP A 121 -26.05 -8.37 7.25
C ASP A 121 -25.76 -7.15 6.34
N LYS A 122 -25.90 -7.33 5.02
CA LYS A 122 -25.56 -6.33 4.00
C LYS A 122 -26.28 -4.97 4.15
N GLU A 123 -27.40 -4.96 4.88
CA GLU A 123 -28.16 -3.75 5.20
C GLU A 123 -27.54 -2.90 6.33
N ALA A 124 -26.45 -3.37 6.93
CA ALA A 124 -25.75 -2.68 8.03
C ALA A 124 -24.65 -1.70 7.55
N TYR A 125 -24.46 -1.54 6.23
CA TYR A 125 -23.41 -0.69 5.64
C TYR A 125 -23.98 0.32 4.65
#